data_fa2216ec680b42734fa7077a6c48aec8
#
_entry.id   fa2216ec680b42734fa7077a6c48aec8
#
_cell.length_a   1.000
_cell.length_b   1.000
_cell.length_c   1.000
_cell.angle_alpha   90.00
_cell.angle_beta   90.00
_cell.angle_gamma   90.00
#
_symmetry.space_group_name_H-M   'P 1'
#
loop_
_entity.id
_entity.type
_entity.pdbx_description
1 polymer ?
#
loop_
_entity_poly.entity_id
_entity_poly.type
_entity_poly.pdbx_seq_one_letter_code
_entity_poly.pdbx_strand_id
1 'polypeptide(L)'
;MCIRDSATIISTGMMLADSLAATEALAKEGINVRLLNMHTIKPIDEEAVIKAARETGAMVTVEDSSIIGGLGSAVAEIVVENQPVPLKRIGIKDKFGQSGTIAELKVAYELTAKDIAKAVKEAIKRKK
;
A
#
# COMPACT_ATOMS: atom_id res chain seq x y z
N MET A 1 -11.36 14.75 -20.35
CA MET A 1 -11.52 14.63 -18.89
C MET A 1 -10.38 13.80 -18.31
N CYS A 2 -9.67 14.37 -17.37
CA CYS A 2 -8.59 13.62 -16.72
C CYS A 2 -9.16 12.68 -15.67
N ILE A 3 -8.91 11.39 -15.85
CA ILE A 3 -9.25 10.40 -14.83
C ILE A 3 -8.15 10.49 -13.77
N ARG A 4 -8.51 10.91 -12.58
CA ARG A 4 -7.56 10.96 -11.47
C ARG A 4 -7.53 9.63 -10.75
N ASP A 5 -6.36 9.20 -10.36
CA ASP A 5 -6.22 8.02 -9.55
C ASP A 5 -6.84 8.28 -8.17
N SER A 6 -7.61 7.34 -7.68
CA SER A 6 -8.33 7.49 -6.41
C SER A 6 -7.46 7.19 -5.20
N ALA A 7 -6.40 6.44 -5.39
CA ALA A 7 -5.47 6.06 -4.34
C ALA A 7 -4.13 5.64 -4.92
N THR A 8 -3.13 5.51 -4.07
CA THR A 8 -1.80 5.02 -4.44
C THR A 8 -1.48 3.78 -3.61
N ILE A 9 -0.98 2.74 -4.26
CA ILE A 9 -0.40 1.58 -3.59
C ILE A 9 1.12 1.69 -3.74
N ILE A 10 1.84 1.60 -2.63
CA ILE A 10 3.30 1.55 -2.62
C ILE A 10 3.69 0.16 -2.13
N SER A 11 4.38 -0.61 -2.97
CA SER A 11 4.75 -1.98 -2.62
C SER A 11 6.25 -2.22 -2.73
N THR A 12 6.70 -3.25 -2.04
CA THR A 12 8.07 -3.73 -2.14
C THR A 12 8.09 -5.13 -2.75
N GLY A 13 9.16 -5.39 -3.49
CA GLY A 13 9.58 -6.69 -4.00
C GLY A 13 8.53 -7.76 -4.18
N MET A 14 8.46 -8.66 -3.22
CA MET A 14 7.61 -9.85 -3.31
C MET A 14 6.12 -9.55 -3.34
N MET A 15 5.70 -8.37 -2.91
CA MET A 15 4.29 -8.00 -2.87
C MET A 15 3.81 -7.32 -4.15
N LEU A 16 4.69 -7.13 -5.13
CA LEU A 16 4.32 -6.45 -6.37
C LEU A 16 3.24 -7.20 -7.15
N ALA A 17 3.35 -8.52 -7.25
CA ALA A 17 2.38 -9.33 -8.00
C ALA A 17 0.98 -9.23 -7.38
N ASP A 18 0.89 -9.31 -6.04
CA ASP A 18 -0.39 -9.19 -5.35
C ASP A 18 -0.95 -7.78 -5.47
N SER A 19 -0.09 -6.77 -5.43
CA SER A 19 -0.48 -5.38 -5.59
C SER A 19 -0.99 -5.10 -7.01
N LEU A 20 -0.37 -5.68 -8.03
CA LEU A 20 -0.84 -5.58 -9.42
C LEU A 20 -2.20 -6.25 -9.57
N ALA A 21 -2.40 -7.42 -8.98
CA ALA A 21 -3.67 -8.13 -9.02
C ALA A 21 -4.78 -7.30 -8.36
N ALA A 22 -4.48 -6.67 -7.23
CA ALA A 22 -5.43 -5.79 -6.55
C ALA A 22 -5.77 -4.58 -7.42
N THR A 23 -4.78 -3.96 -8.05
CA THR A 23 -4.97 -2.82 -8.93
C THR A 23 -5.89 -3.17 -10.10
N GLU A 24 -5.68 -4.33 -10.71
CA GLU A 24 -6.52 -4.79 -11.81
C GLU A 24 -7.95 -5.08 -11.36
N ALA A 25 -8.11 -5.70 -10.21
CA ALA A 25 -9.45 -5.99 -9.65
C ALA A 25 -10.21 -4.70 -9.37
N LEU A 26 -9.53 -3.70 -8.80
CA LEU A 26 -10.13 -2.39 -8.51
C LEU A 26 -10.50 -1.63 -9.79
N ALA A 27 -9.68 -1.73 -10.83
CA ALA A 27 -9.97 -1.11 -12.10
C ALA A 27 -11.28 -1.63 -12.70
N LYS A 28 -11.55 -2.91 -12.53
CA LYS A 28 -12.81 -3.51 -12.99
C LYS A 28 -14.03 -2.96 -12.24
N GLU A 29 -13.82 -2.44 -11.05
CA GLU A 29 -14.87 -1.78 -10.26
C GLU A 29 -14.92 -0.27 -10.49
N GLY A 30 -14.14 0.24 -11.44
CA GLY A 30 -14.10 1.66 -11.74
C GLY A 30 -13.19 2.47 -10.83
N ILE A 31 -12.37 1.81 -10.03
CA ILE A 31 -11.43 2.48 -9.12
C ILE A 31 -10.04 2.45 -9.73
N ASN A 32 -9.52 3.61 -10.08
CA ASN A 32 -8.18 3.73 -10.66
C ASN A 32 -7.16 3.96 -9.55
N VAL A 33 -6.13 3.14 -9.52
CA VAL A 33 -5.12 3.15 -8.48
C VAL A 33 -3.73 3.27 -9.11
N ARG A 34 -2.92 4.17 -8.55
CA ARG A 34 -1.52 4.31 -8.94
C ARG A 34 -0.70 3.31 -8.15
N LEU A 35 0.19 2.59 -8.83
CA LEU A 35 1.08 1.63 -8.19
C LEU A 35 2.53 2.11 -8.28
N LEU A 36 3.16 2.26 -7.14
CA LEU A 36 4.58 2.60 -7.05
C LEU A 36 5.35 1.41 -6.49
N ASN A 37 6.38 0.99 -7.21
CA ASN A 37 7.27 -0.07 -6.73
C ASN A 37 8.48 0.58 -6.08
N MET A 38 8.62 0.40 -4.78
CA MET A 38 9.70 1.01 -4.01
C MET A 38 10.78 -0.04 -3.74
N HIS A 39 11.86 0.03 -4.50
CA HIS A 39 12.95 -0.95 -4.40
C HIS A 39 13.79 -0.79 -3.14
N THR A 40 13.88 0.42 -2.65
CA THR A 40 14.77 0.75 -1.53
C THR A 40 14.02 1.59 -0.50
N ILE A 41 14.10 1.18 0.75
CA ILE A 41 13.48 1.93 1.84
C ILE A 41 14.39 3.09 2.28
N LYS A 42 15.69 2.90 2.17
CA LYS A 42 16.69 3.92 2.54
C LYS A 42 17.74 4.04 1.44
N PRO A 43 17.83 5.22 0.75
CA PRO A 43 16.92 6.36 0.88
C PRO A 43 15.60 6.11 0.15
N ILE A 44 14.52 6.54 0.76
CA ILE A 44 13.21 6.46 0.12
C ILE A 44 13.03 7.66 -0.80
N ASP A 45 12.28 7.49 -1.90
CA ASP A 45 11.97 8.58 -2.81
C ASP A 45 10.84 9.45 -2.25
N GLU A 46 11.21 10.42 -1.44
CA GLU A 46 10.26 11.30 -0.76
C GLU A 46 9.40 12.10 -1.74
N GLU A 47 10.00 12.58 -2.82
CA GLU A 47 9.27 13.38 -3.81
C GLU A 47 8.16 12.57 -4.47
N ALA A 48 8.43 11.31 -4.81
CA ALA A 48 7.43 10.44 -5.41
C ALA A 48 6.29 10.17 -4.44
N VAL A 49 6.60 9.97 -3.16
CA VAL A 49 5.59 9.73 -2.12
C VAL A 49 4.72 10.98 -1.92
N ILE A 50 5.33 12.14 -1.79
CA ILE A 50 4.61 13.39 -1.58
C ILE A 50 3.70 13.71 -2.78
N LYS A 51 4.23 13.53 -3.99
CA LYS A 51 3.46 13.75 -5.21
C LYS A 51 2.26 12.82 -5.27
N ALA A 52 2.45 11.54 -4.99
CA ALA A 52 1.36 10.56 -4.99
C ALA A 52 0.30 10.91 -3.94
N ALA A 53 0.72 11.30 -2.73
CA ALA A 53 -0.20 11.71 -1.68
C ALA A 53 -1.04 12.91 -2.11
N ARG A 54 -0.40 13.90 -2.71
CA ARG A 54 -1.07 15.12 -3.17
C ARG A 54 -2.06 14.83 -4.29
N GLU A 55 -1.68 13.98 -5.24
CA GLU A 55 -2.48 13.74 -6.44
C GLU A 55 -3.62 12.75 -6.21
N THR A 56 -3.44 11.77 -5.33
CA THR A 56 -4.47 10.74 -5.10
C THR A 56 -5.26 10.93 -3.82
N GLY A 57 -4.64 11.47 -2.77
CA GLY A 57 -5.32 11.75 -1.51
C GLY A 57 -5.60 10.54 -0.62
N ALA A 58 -5.15 9.36 -0.98
CA ALA A 58 -5.28 8.15 -0.17
C ALA A 58 -4.16 7.19 -0.55
N MET A 59 -3.60 6.50 0.42
CA MET A 59 -2.44 5.62 0.17
C MET A 59 -2.54 4.30 0.93
N VAL A 60 -1.95 3.27 0.35
CA VAL A 60 -1.80 1.97 0.98
C VAL A 60 -0.36 1.51 0.75
N THR A 61 0.31 1.11 1.80
CA THR A 61 1.64 0.50 1.68
C THR A 61 1.53 -1.01 1.86
N VAL A 62 2.27 -1.75 1.06
CA VAL A 62 2.22 -3.22 1.07
C VAL A 62 3.65 -3.74 1.16
N GLU A 63 3.93 -4.50 2.20
CA GLU A 63 5.24 -5.08 2.42
C GLU A 63 5.15 -6.48 3.01
N ASP A 64 6.18 -7.28 2.81
CA ASP A 64 6.25 -8.64 3.32
C ASP A 64 7.01 -8.74 4.65
N SER A 65 7.23 -7.61 5.30
CA SER A 65 7.93 -7.53 6.58
C SER A 65 7.04 -6.84 7.61
N SER A 66 7.57 -6.65 8.81
CA SER A 66 6.82 -5.97 9.88
C SER A 66 6.42 -4.55 9.46
N ILE A 67 5.20 -4.15 9.80
CA ILE A 67 4.74 -2.78 9.57
C ILE A 67 5.44 -1.79 10.50
N ILE A 68 6.09 -2.29 11.56
CA ILE A 68 6.85 -1.46 12.49
C ILE A 68 8.26 -1.28 11.95
N GLY A 69 8.64 -0.04 11.65
CA GLY A 69 9.97 0.28 11.15
C GLY A 69 10.23 -0.07 9.68
N GLY A 70 9.22 -0.57 8.97
CA GLY A 70 9.36 -0.93 7.55
C GLY A 70 8.93 0.17 6.60
N LEU A 71 8.55 -0.23 5.39
CA LEU A 71 8.09 0.69 4.33
C LEU A 71 6.94 1.56 4.79
N GLY A 72 5.94 0.96 5.43
CA GLY A 72 4.76 1.69 5.87
C GLY A 72 5.09 2.80 6.85
N SER A 73 6.00 2.53 7.77
CA SER A 73 6.44 3.56 8.74
C SER A 73 7.20 4.68 8.05
N ALA A 74 8.09 4.35 7.12
CA ALA A 74 8.85 5.36 6.39
C ALA A 74 7.93 6.27 5.57
N VAL A 75 6.96 5.69 4.87
CA VAL A 75 5.98 6.44 4.10
C VAL A 75 5.10 7.29 5.02
N ALA A 76 4.66 6.73 6.15
CA ALA A 76 3.81 7.46 7.10
C ALA A 76 4.51 8.71 7.62
N GLU A 77 5.79 8.63 7.94
CA GLU A 77 6.55 9.79 8.41
C GLU A 77 6.57 10.91 7.37
N ILE A 78 6.80 10.55 6.10
CA ILE A 78 6.85 11.53 5.01
C ILE A 78 5.48 12.17 4.81
N VAL A 79 4.44 11.36 4.79
CA VAL A 79 3.06 11.82 4.55
C VAL A 79 2.59 12.75 5.65
N VAL A 80 2.82 12.37 6.90
CA VAL A 80 2.38 13.18 8.05
C VAL A 80 3.06 14.54 8.08
N GLU A 81 4.34 14.60 7.72
CA GLU A 81 5.09 15.87 7.78
C GLU A 81 4.87 16.77 6.56
N ASN A 82 4.46 16.23 5.42
CA ASN A 82 4.40 16.98 4.17
C ASN A 82 3.00 17.10 3.58
N GLN A 83 2.27 16.01 3.49
CA GLN A 83 0.95 15.99 2.85
C GLN A 83 0.08 14.94 3.54
N PRO A 84 -0.51 15.25 4.69
CA PRO A 84 -1.31 14.30 5.45
C PRO A 84 -2.51 13.79 4.66
N VAL A 85 -2.57 12.47 4.47
CA VAL A 85 -3.68 11.80 3.79
C VAL A 85 -3.94 10.48 4.51
N PRO A 86 -5.13 9.88 4.34
CA PRO A 86 -5.38 8.55 4.87
C PRO A 86 -4.37 7.54 4.34
N LEU A 87 -3.79 6.77 5.23
CA LEU A 87 -2.77 5.77 4.93
C LEU A 87 -3.11 4.47 5.64
N LYS A 88 -3.20 3.38 4.87
CA LYS A 88 -3.35 2.03 5.42
C LYS A 88 -2.06 1.28 5.16
N ARG A 89 -1.63 0.52 6.15
CA ARG A 89 -0.39 -0.26 6.05
C ARG A 89 -0.72 -1.74 6.06
N ILE A 90 -0.27 -2.45 5.04
CA ILE A 90 -0.38 -3.90 4.94
C ILE A 90 1.01 -4.50 5.10
N GLY A 91 1.15 -5.38 6.07
CA GLY A 91 2.39 -6.03 6.38
C GLY A 91 2.19 -6.94 7.58
N ILE A 92 3.26 -7.47 8.12
CA ILE A 92 3.18 -8.34 9.30
C ILE A 92 2.92 -7.46 10.53
N LYS A 93 1.82 -7.73 11.22
CA LYS A 93 1.34 -6.90 12.34
C LYS A 93 1.92 -7.38 13.68
N ASP A 94 3.24 -7.45 13.77
CA ASP A 94 3.94 -7.82 15.01
C ASP A 94 3.46 -9.15 15.61
N LYS A 95 3.20 -10.12 14.74
CA LYS A 95 2.83 -11.47 15.15
C LYS A 95 4.05 -12.37 15.11
N PHE A 96 4.05 -13.39 15.96
CA PHE A 96 5.08 -14.43 15.90
C PHE A 96 4.97 -15.18 14.57
N GLY A 97 6.12 -15.57 14.03
CA GLY A 97 6.17 -16.32 12.79
C GLY A 97 5.38 -17.63 12.89
N GLN A 98 4.61 -17.89 11.85
CA GLN A 98 3.90 -19.16 11.72
C GLN A 98 4.59 -20.00 10.66
N SER A 99 4.53 -21.32 10.80
CA SER A 99 5.02 -22.21 9.74
C SER A 99 3.91 -22.48 8.74
N GLY A 100 4.30 -22.65 7.48
CA GLY A 100 3.36 -22.97 6.42
C GLY A 100 3.91 -22.57 5.07
N THR A 101 3.12 -22.78 4.03
CA THR A 101 3.48 -22.34 2.69
C THR A 101 3.39 -20.82 2.58
N ILE A 102 4.01 -20.26 1.54
CA ILE A 102 3.94 -18.81 1.29
C ILE A 102 2.48 -18.37 1.15
N ALA A 103 1.66 -19.15 0.43
CA ALA A 103 0.25 -18.82 0.26
C ALA A 103 -0.51 -18.83 1.59
N GLU A 104 -0.24 -19.82 2.45
CA GLU A 104 -0.87 -19.92 3.76
C GLU A 104 -0.47 -18.76 4.67
N LEU A 105 0.80 -18.38 4.64
CA LEU A 105 1.30 -17.26 5.43
C LEU A 105 0.69 -15.94 4.97
N LYS A 106 0.52 -15.74 3.67
CA LYS A 106 -0.12 -14.53 3.16
C LYS A 106 -1.57 -14.41 3.66
N VAL A 107 -2.31 -15.51 3.67
CA VAL A 107 -3.67 -15.50 4.19
C VAL A 107 -3.68 -15.20 5.68
N ALA A 108 -2.79 -15.86 6.45
CA ALA A 108 -2.71 -15.69 7.89
C ALA A 108 -2.37 -14.25 8.29
N TYR A 109 -1.52 -13.57 7.53
CA TYR A 109 -1.10 -12.20 7.80
C TYR A 109 -1.88 -11.15 7.01
N GLU A 110 -2.93 -11.55 6.31
CA GLU A 110 -3.78 -10.65 5.52
C GLU A 110 -2.98 -9.89 4.44
N LEU A 111 -2.19 -10.62 3.67
CA LEU A 111 -1.33 -10.06 2.61
C LEU A 111 -1.80 -10.40 1.19
N THR A 112 -3.04 -10.84 1.04
CA THR A 112 -3.54 -11.23 -0.29
C THR A 112 -3.99 -10.01 -1.10
N ALA A 113 -4.14 -10.19 -2.42
CA ALA A 113 -4.66 -9.13 -3.29
C ALA A 113 -6.03 -8.63 -2.82
N LYS A 114 -6.86 -9.52 -2.28
CA LYS A 114 -8.17 -9.16 -1.75
C LYS A 114 -8.05 -8.23 -0.54
N ASP A 115 -7.09 -8.51 0.33
CA ASP A 115 -6.84 -7.67 1.50
C ASP A 115 -6.33 -6.29 1.09
N ILE A 116 -5.47 -6.24 0.08
CA ILE A 116 -4.95 -4.99 -0.46
C ILE A 116 -6.10 -4.16 -1.05
N ALA A 117 -6.97 -4.77 -1.84
CA ALA A 117 -8.11 -4.08 -2.43
C ALA A 117 -9.04 -3.53 -1.35
N LYS A 118 -9.27 -4.29 -0.29
CA LYS A 118 -10.09 -3.85 0.85
C LYS A 118 -9.46 -2.63 1.54
N ALA A 119 -8.15 -2.66 1.74
CA ALA A 119 -7.43 -1.54 2.37
C ALA A 119 -7.52 -0.28 1.51
N VAL A 120 -7.42 -0.41 0.19
CA VAL A 120 -7.59 0.71 -0.73
C VAL A 120 -8.97 1.34 -0.57
N LYS A 121 -10.02 0.52 -0.55
CA LYS A 121 -11.39 1.01 -0.38
C LYS A 121 -11.58 1.72 0.96
N GLU A 122 -10.98 1.19 2.03
CA GLU A 122 -11.05 1.83 3.34
C GLU A 122 -10.32 3.17 3.37
N ALA A 123 -9.15 3.25 2.73
CA ALA A 123 -8.40 4.50 2.65
C ALA A 123 -9.19 5.56 1.87
N ILE A 124 -9.81 5.18 0.77
CA ILE A 124 -10.64 6.08 -0.04
C ILE A 124 -11.82 6.61 0.76
N LYS A 125 -12.45 5.77 1.57
CA LYS A 125 -13.57 6.19 2.43
C LYS A 125 -13.17 7.24 3.45
N ARG A 126 -11.93 7.23 3.91
CA ARG A 126 -11.43 8.18 4.90
C ARG A 126 -10.98 9.50 4.27
N LYS A 127 -10.97 9.56 2.97
CA LYS A 127 -10.57 10.73 2.21
C LYS A 127 -11.60 11.85 2.39
N LYS A 128 -11.11 13.06 2.58
CA LYS A 128 -11.97 14.23 2.71
C LYS A 128 -12.11 14.99 1.41
#